data_0928ed83d39e374840c9e8243b1f4a27
#
_entry.id   0928ed83d39e374840c9e8243b1f4a27
#
_cell.length_a   1.000
_cell.length_b   1.000
_cell.length_c   1.000
_cell.angle_alpha   90.00
_cell.angle_beta   90.00
_cell.angle_gamma   90.00
#
_symmetry.space_group_name_H-M   'P 1'
#
loop_
_entity.id
_entity.type
_entity.pdbx_description
1 polymer ?
#
loop_
_entity_poly.entity_id
_entity_poly.type
_entity_poly.pdbx_seq_one_letter_code
_entity_poly.pdbx_strand_id
1 'polypeptide(L)'
;MGNALTKDLEIMFENLIEGFDAACVMSRAVDTSYPDPKAMQRANDTFYRPQNYRTSIVTGVDISGQSDTDIIQRQVPTTFRTPDNVRYKVNFLENRDPLHLERMGKSAAIDLAANIEANLLSTVALQSAIVIKKVGALTWDDGATAEALMLTRGVPSGRSRKLFLNPFDYKDIAKDLGNRAYIGTGLGLWDITH
;
A
#
# COMPACT_ATOMS: atom_id res chain seq x y z
N MET A 1 -4.47 -4.93 43.82
CA MET A 1 -5.44 -4.66 42.75
C MET A 1 -4.79 -4.24 41.42
N GLY A 2 -3.47 -4.05 41.33
CA GLY A 2 -2.79 -3.67 40.09
C GLY A 2 -2.68 -4.77 39.02
N ASN A 3 -2.68 -6.02 39.40
CA ASN A 3 -2.39 -7.14 38.48
C ASN A 3 -3.56 -7.53 37.53
N ALA A 4 -4.80 -7.27 37.89
CA ALA A 4 -5.94 -7.63 37.02
C ALA A 4 -6.07 -6.64 35.87
N LEU A 5 -5.92 -5.35 36.13
CA LEU A 5 -5.98 -4.30 35.12
C LEU A 5 -4.86 -4.43 34.05
N THR A 6 -3.67 -4.87 34.49
CA THR A 6 -2.53 -5.09 33.59
C THR A 6 -2.78 -6.26 32.64
N LYS A 7 -3.38 -7.34 33.16
CA LYS A 7 -3.67 -8.56 32.38
C LYS A 7 -4.78 -8.32 31.34
N ASP A 8 -5.79 -7.55 31.70
CA ASP A 8 -6.88 -7.18 30.78
C ASP A 8 -6.39 -6.29 29.63
N LEU A 9 -5.49 -5.35 29.93
CA LEU A 9 -4.82 -4.52 28.93
C LEU A 9 -3.89 -5.33 28.04
N GLU A 10 -3.19 -6.32 28.58
CA GLU A 10 -2.33 -7.22 27.82
C GLU A 10 -3.14 -8.03 26.79
N ILE A 11 -4.25 -8.63 27.21
CA ILE A 11 -5.18 -9.36 26.32
C ILE A 11 -5.71 -8.45 25.21
N MET A 12 -6.15 -7.25 25.55
CA MET A 12 -6.59 -6.27 24.53
C MET A 12 -5.49 -5.94 23.53
N PHE A 13 -4.27 -5.72 24.03
CA PHE A 13 -3.14 -5.31 23.20
C PHE A 13 -2.66 -6.44 22.28
N GLU A 14 -2.61 -7.68 22.75
CA GLU A 14 -2.28 -8.85 21.93
C GLU A 14 -3.29 -9.03 20.79
N ASN A 15 -4.58 -8.97 21.10
CA ASN A 15 -5.65 -9.07 20.10
C ASN A 15 -5.65 -7.89 19.12
N LEU A 16 -5.25 -6.71 19.56
CA LEU A 16 -5.10 -5.53 18.70
C LEU A 16 -3.96 -5.76 17.70
N ILE A 17 -2.80 -6.24 18.13
CA ILE A 17 -1.66 -6.50 17.24
C ILE A 17 -2.02 -7.55 16.20
N GLU A 18 -2.60 -8.68 16.64
CA GLU A 18 -2.99 -9.77 15.74
C GLU A 18 -4.04 -9.33 14.72
N GLY A 19 -5.08 -8.65 15.18
CA GLY A 19 -6.15 -8.14 14.32
C GLY A 19 -5.68 -7.06 13.35
N PHE A 20 -4.76 -6.20 13.79
CA PHE A 20 -4.19 -5.14 12.97
C PHE A 20 -3.38 -5.71 11.80
N ASP A 21 -2.49 -6.66 12.07
CA ASP A 21 -1.68 -7.29 11.03
C ASP A 21 -2.55 -8.02 10.00
N ALA A 22 -3.61 -8.70 10.43
CA ALA A 22 -4.56 -9.36 9.53
C ALA A 22 -5.37 -8.39 8.66
N ALA A 23 -5.71 -7.21 9.18
CA ALA A 23 -6.55 -6.23 8.48
C ALA A 23 -5.77 -5.37 7.46
N CYS A 24 -4.44 -5.28 7.58
CA CYS A 24 -3.60 -4.53 6.67
C CYS A 24 -3.37 -5.28 5.36
N VAL A 25 -3.85 -4.73 4.24
CA VAL A 25 -3.71 -5.33 2.88
C VAL A 25 -2.74 -4.53 2.02
N MET A 26 -2.98 -3.23 1.84
CA MET A 26 -2.13 -2.38 0.99
C MET A 26 -0.78 -2.08 1.64
N SER A 27 -0.75 -1.82 2.93
CA SER A 27 0.48 -1.50 3.66
C SER A 27 1.49 -2.64 3.63
N ARG A 28 1.05 -3.91 3.57
CA ARG A 28 1.92 -5.08 3.34
C ARG A 28 2.47 -5.17 1.92
N ALA A 29 1.81 -4.53 0.99
CA ALA A 29 2.15 -4.62 -0.43
C ALA A 29 3.10 -3.53 -0.89
N VAL A 30 3.23 -2.45 -0.11
CA VAL A 30 4.08 -1.30 -0.40
C VAL A 30 5.50 -1.57 0.12
N ASP A 31 6.50 -1.12 -0.64
CA ASP A 31 7.89 -1.15 -0.20
C ASP A 31 8.06 -0.27 1.04
N THR A 32 8.46 -0.88 2.14
CA THR A 32 8.76 -0.18 3.39
C THR A 32 10.25 0.06 3.52
N SER A 33 10.63 1.27 3.86
CA SER A 33 12.00 1.60 4.23
C SER A 33 11.98 2.42 5.51
N TYR A 34 12.77 2.00 6.47
CA TYR A 34 12.88 2.70 7.74
C TYR A 34 13.92 3.82 7.62
N PRO A 35 13.61 5.05 8.04
CA PRO A 35 14.62 6.09 8.20
C PRO A 35 15.59 5.73 9.33
N ASP A 36 16.74 6.41 9.37
CA ASP A 36 17.69 6.25 10.48
C ASP A 36 16.96 6.47 11.83
N PRO A 37 17.15 5.59 12.82
CA PRO A 37 16.54 5.73 14.16
C PRO A 37 16.77 7.10 14.80
N LYS A 38 17.87 7.78 14.49
CA LYS A 38 18.15 9.13 14.94
C LYS A 38 17.23 10.19 14.34
N ALA A 39 16.67 9.94 13.16
CA ALA A 39 15.71 10.83 12.50
C ALA A 39 14.26 10.61 12.95
N MET A 40 13.99 9.52 13.69
CA MET A 40 12.64 9.12 14.12
C MET A 40 12.26 9.71 15.49
N GLN A 41 12.70 10.93 15.84
CA GLN A 41 12.55 11.40 17.20
C GLN A 41 11.22 12.09 17.50
N ARG A 42 10.54 12.68 16.52
CA ARG A 42 9.31 13.46 16.76
C ARG A 42 8.28 13.31 15.63
N ALA A 43 7.00 13.33 16.01
CA ALA A 43 5.93 13.50 15.05
C ALA A 43 6.08 14.86 14.34
N ASN A 44 5.78 14.89 13.04
CA ASN A 44 5.95 16.03 12.14
C ASN A 44 7.41 16.41 11.78
N ASP A 45 8.41 15.67 12.21
CA ASP A 45 9.76 15.87 11.71
C ASP A 45 9.83 15.51 10.22
N THR A 46 10.51 16.36 9.45
CA THR A 46 10.73 16.16 8.03
C THR A 46 12.11 15.62 7.80
N PHE A 47 12.22 14.48 7.15
CA PHE A 47 13.49 13.93 6.70
C PHE A 47 13.53 13.90 5.18
N TYR A 48 14.73 14.04 4.64
CA TYR A 48 14.97 14.11 3.21
C TYR A 48 15.53 12.80 2.71
N ARG A 49 14.84 12.18 1.73
CA ARG A 49 15.31 10.97 1.08
C ARG A 49 16.01 11.33 -0.22
N PRO A 50 17.29 10.96 -0.39
CA PRO A 50 17.98 11.20 -1.63
C PRO A 50 17.37 10.34 -2.75
N GLN A 51 17.14 10.95 -3.90
CA GLN A 51 16.83 10.22 -5.14
C GLN A 51 18.11 9.72 -5.79
N ASN A 52 17.96 8.73 -6.67
CA ASN A 52 19.09 8.24 -7.46
C ASN A 52 19.69 9.38 -8.30
N TYR A 53 21.00 9.39 -8.38
CA TYR A 53 21.73 10.33 -9.22
C TYR A 53 21.33 10.18 -10.68
N ARG A 54 21.16 11.31 -11.36
CA ARG A 54 21.07 11.34 -12.81
C ARG A 54 22.44 11.74 -13.36
N THR A 55 23.03 10.84 -14.14
CA THR A 55 24.27 11.07 -14.85
C THR A 55 23.99 11.12 -16.35
N SER A 56 24.73 11.93 -17.10
CA SER A 56 24.71 11.89 -18.56
C SER A 56 25.69 10.83 -19.05
N ILE A 57 25.31 10.14 -20.12
CA ILE A 57 26.19 9.19 -20.80
C ILE A 57 26.83 9.93 -21.98
N VAL A 58 28.15 9.88 -22.04
CA VAL A 58 28.93 10.42 -23.15
C VAL A 58 29.42 9.26 -24.00
N THR A 59 29.20 9.35 -25.31
CA THR A 59 29.60 8.31 -26.26
C THR A 59 30.91 8.74 -26.94
N GLY A 60 31.93 7.87 -26.92
CA GLY A 60 33.22 8.10 -27.58
C GLY A 60 34.37 7.41 -26.87
N VAL A 61 35.43 7.16 -27.58
CA VAL A 61 36.69 6.57 -27.03
C VAL A 61 37.52 7.65 -26.35
N ASP A 62 37.47 8.87 -26.84
CA ASP A 62 38.16 10.04 -26.29
C ASP A 62 37.09 11.04 -25.76
N ILE A 63 37.07 11.23 -24.46
CA ILE A 63 36.18 12.12 -23.75
C ILE A 63 36.84 13.39 -23.23
N SER A 64 38.15 13.58 -23.56
CA SER A 64 38.95 14.69 -23.04
C SER A 64 38.49 16.08 -23.48
N GLY A 65 37.74 16.15 -24.58
CA GLY A 65 37.16 17.42 -25.08
C GLY A 65 35.70 17.66 -24.67
N GLN A 66 35.12 16.81 -23.83
CA GLN A 66 33.70 16.96 -23.41
C GLN A 66 33.63 17.61 -22.03
N SER A 67 32.66 18.50 -21.86
CA SER A 67 32.45 19.14 -20.57
C SER A 67 31.80 18.16 -19.59
N ASP A 68 32.28 18.16 -18.36
CA ASP A 68 31.68 17.41 -17.26
C ASP A 68 30.23 17.87 -17.01
N THR A 69 29.37 16.92 -16.77
CA THR A 69 27.98 17.22 -16.42
C THR A 69 27.80 17.14 -14.91
N ASP A 70 27.25 18.16 -14.31
CA ASP A 70 26.97 18.17 -12.88
C ASP A 70 26.05 17.02 -12.48
N ILE A 71 26.38 16.34 -11.39
CA ILE A 71 25.55 15.30 -10.79
C ILE A 71 24.36 15.98 -10.09
N ILE A 72 23.18 15.81 -10.65
CA ILE A 72 21.96 16.35 -10.06
C ILE A 72 21.39 15.35 -9.05
N GLN A 73 21.48 15.71 -7.77
CA GLN A 73 20.82 15.00 -6.69
C GLN A 73 19.57 15.76 -6.23
N ARG A 74 18.43 15.10 -6.29
CA ARG A 74 17.18 15.63 -5.73
C ARG A 74 16.88 14.91 -4.42
N GLN A 75 16.28 15.63 -3.50
CA GLN A 75 15.82 15.11 -2.23
C GLN A 75 14.30 15.19 -2.17
N VAL A 76 13.66 14.14 -1.70
CA VAL A 76 12.21 14.10 -1.48
C VAL A 76 11.95 14.31 0.00
N PRO A 77 11.28 15.40 0.38
CA PRO A 77 10.88 15.61 1.76
C PRO A 77 9.81 14.59 2.14
N THR A 78 9.97 13.96 3.28
CA THR A 78 9.01 13.04 3.86
C THR A 78 8.78 13.45 5.31
N THR A 79 7.54 13.68 5.69
CA THR A 79 7.15 14.07 7.05
C THR A 79 6.50 12.91 7.78
N PHE A 80 6.81 12.76 9.06
CA PHE A 80 6.08 11.84 9.93
C PHE A 80 4.69 12.40 10.20
N ARG A 81 3.70 11.59 9.93
CA ARG A 81 2.32 11.91 10.26
C ARG A 81 2.11 11.83 11.78
N THR A 82 1.18 12.64 12.27
CA THR A 82 0.69 12.53 13.66
C THR A 82 0.13 11.11 13.86
N PRO A 83 0.46 10.43 14.98
CA PRO A 83 -0.03 9.09 15.25
C PRO A 83 -1.55 9.09 15.43
N ASP A 84 -2.20 8.10 14.81
CA ASP A 84 -3.63 7.86 14.98
C ASP A 84 -3.85 7.07 16.29
N ASN A 85 -4.88 7.46 17.04
CA ASN A 85 -5.19 6.86 18.33
C ASN A 85 -6.66 6.43 18.38
N VAL A 86 -6.93 5.26 18.93
CA VAL A 86 -8.28 4.80 19.25
C VAL A 86 -8.51 4.94 20.76
N ARG A 87 -9.66 5.52 21.14
CA ARG A 87 -10.00 5.74 22.54
C ARG A 87 -11.25 4.95 22.87
N TYR A 88 -11.18 4.19 23.95
CA TYR A 88 -12.33 3.49 24.53
C TYR A 88 -12.60 3.97 25.94
N LYS A 89 -13.88 4.01 26.28
CA LYS A 89 -14.35 4.19 27.65
C LYS A 89 -15.05 2.89 28.06
N VAL A 90 -14.42 2.14 28.94
CA VAL A 90 -14.92 0.86 29.43
C VAL A 90 -15.52 1.07 30.83
N ASN A 91 -16.74 0.55 31.04
CA ASN A 91 -17.33 0.52 32.36
C ASN A 91 -16.73 -0.62 33.19
N PHE A 92 -16.69 -0.43 34.52
CA PHE A 92 -16.14 -1.43 35.44
C PHE A 92 -16.81 -2.81 35.34
N LEU A 93 -18.10 -2.87 35.01
CA LEU A 93 -18.81 -4.12 34.81
C LEU A 93 -18.42 -4.82 33.51
N GLU A 94 -18.15 -4.08 32.45
CA GLU A 94 -17.74 -4.58 31.13
C GLU A 94 -16.31 -5.11 31.17
N ASN A 95 -15.47 -4.54 32.02
CA ASN A 95 -14.07 -4.97 32.18
C ASN A 95 -13.92 -6.36 32.82
N ARG A 96 -15.00 -6.96 33.30
CA ARG A 96 -14.99 -8.31 33.87
C ARG A 96 -15.13 -9.43 32.83
N ASP A 97 -15.53 -9.09 31.62
CA ASP A 97 -15.72 -10.07 30.55
C ASP A 97 -14.53 -10.06 29.57
N PRO A 98 -13.68 -11.10 29.62
CA PRO A 98 -12.52 -11.21 28.70
C PRO A 98 -12.93 -11.23 27.23
N LEU A 99 -14.09 -11.79 26.91
CA LEU A 99 -14.61 -11.84 25.54
C LEU A 99 -14.99 -10.45 25.03
N HIS A 100 -15.47 -9.59 25.90
CA HIS A 100 -15.76 -8.20 25.54
C HIS A 100 -14.48 -7.42 25.23
N LEU A 101 -13.44 -7.59 26.06
CA LEU A 101 -12.12 -6.98 25.84
C LEU A 101 -11.46 -7.45 24.55
N GLU A 102 -11.55 -8.74 24.24
CA GLU A 102 -11.07 -9.30 22.96
C GLU A 102 -11.77 -8.66 21.76
N ARG A 103 -13.11 -8.55 21.80
CA ARG A 103 -13.87 -7.89 20.72
C ARG A 103 -13.51 -6.43 20.57
N MET A 104 -13.29 -5.72 21.66
CA MET A 104 -12.86 -4.33 21.63
C MET A 104 -11.46 -4.20 21.01
N GLY A 105 -10.51 -5.07 21.35
CA GLY A 105 -9.18 -5.09 20.77
C GLY A 105 -9.25 -5.32 19.25
N LYS A 106 -10.02 -6.31 18.81
CA LYS A 106 -10.20 -6.61 17.38
C LYS A 106 -10.88 -5.47 16.62
N SER A 107 -11.91 -4.85 17.21
CA SER A 107 -12.57 -3.68 16.59
C SER A 107 -11.62 -2.51 16.45
N ALA A 108 -10.82 -2.22 17.48
CA ALA A 108 -9.79 -1.17 17.42
C ALA A 108 -8.77 -1.42 16.33
N ALA A 109 -8.35 -2.67 16.18
CA ALA A 109 -7.39 -3.07 15.16
C ALA A 109 -7.93 -2.81 13.74
N ILE A 110 -9.19 -3.19 13.49
CA ILE A 110 -9.85 -3.00 12.21
C ILE A 110 -10.01 -1.52 11.89
N ASP A 111 -10.46 -0.71 12.85
CA ASP A 111 -10.68 0.73 12.65
C ASP A 111 -9.35 1.45 12.39
N LEU A 112 -8.29 1.09 13.10
CA LEU A 112 -6.96 1.66 12.92
C LEU A 112 -6.36 1.27 11.57
N ALA A 113 -6.46 0.00 11.19
CA ALA A 113 -6.02 -0.49 9.89
C ALA A 113 -6.78 0.18 8.75
N ALA A 114 -8.10 0.27 8.85
CA ALA A 114 -8.94 0.93 7.85
C ALA A 114 -8.56 2.40 7.64
N ASN A 115 -8.24 3.12 8.72
CA ASN A 115 -7.80 4.51 8.64
C ASN A 115 -6.42 4.62 7.95
N ILE A 116 -5.47 3.75 8.27
CA ILE A 116 -4.16 3.74 7.62
C ILE A 116 -4.27 3.40 6.13
N GLU A 117 -5.06 2.38 5.80
CA GLU A 117 -5.30 1.97 4.41
C GLU A 117 -5.97 3.08 3.60
N ALA A 118 -6.99 3.75 4.16
CA ALA A 118 -7.65 4.89 3.52
C ALA A 118 -6.71 6.06 3.28
N ASN A 119 -5.84 6.36 4.23
CA ASN A 119 -4.83 7.41 4.09
C ASN A 119 -3.77 7.06 3.04
N LEU A 120 -3.33 5.80 3.00
CA LEU A 120 -2.39 5.31 2.00
C LEU A 120 -3.01 5.41 0.61
N LEU A 121 -4.25 4.95 0.44
CA LEU A 121 -4.98 5.03 -0.82
C LEU A 121 -5.17 6.48 -1.29
N SER A 122 -5.56 7.38 -0.39
CA SER A 122 -5.73 8.80 -0.72
C SER A 122 -4.42 9.44 -1.15
N THR A 123 -3.32 9.11 -0.49
CA THR A 123 -1.98 9.60 -0.84
C THR A 123 -1.57 9.10 -2.22
N VAL A 124 -1.77 7.82 -2.51
CA VAL A 124 -1.48 7.25 -3.84
C VAL A 124 -2.34 7.91 -4.91
N ALA A 125 -3.64 8.08 -4.66
CA ALA A 125 -4.56 8.69 -5.64
C ALA A 125 -4.22 10.16 -5.95
N LEU A 126 -3.79 10.93 -4.95
CA LEU A 126 -3.51 12.36 -5.10
C LEU A 126 -2.09 12.67 -5.58
N GLN A 127 -1.12 11.81 -5.27
CA GLN A 127 0.30 12.05 -5.54
C GLN A 127 0.86 11.16 -6.65
N SER A 128 0.04 10.32 -7.27
CA SER A 128 0.48 9.46 -8.35
C SER A 128 0.90 10.28 -9.58
N ALA A 129 2.06 9.96 -10.14
CA ALA A 129 2.57 10.59 -11.36
C ALA A 129 1.90 10.02 -12.64
N ILE A 130 1.24 8.87 -12.54
CA ILE A 130 0.55 8.21 -13.65
C ILE A 130 -0.91 8.01 -13.24
N VAL A 131 -1.80 8.71 -13.93
CA VAL A 131 -3.25 8.59 -13.71
C VAL A 131 -3.91 8.28 -15.06
N ILE A 132 -4.68 7.21 -15.12
CA ILE A 132 -5.48 6.82 -16.28
C ILE A 132 -6.94 6.99 -15.90
N LYS A 133 -7.64 7.86 -16.62
CA LYS A 133 -9.08 8.04 -16.41
C LYS A 133 -9.82 7.04 -17.30
N LYS A 134 -10.58 6.15 -16.70
CA LYS A 134 -11.46 5.21 -17.39
C LYS A 134 -12.91 5.63 -17.21
N VAL A 135 -13.69 5.52 -18.27
CA VAL A 135 -15.15 5.66 -18.26
C VAL A 135 -15.75 4.30 -18.63
N GLY A 136 -16.57 3.74 -17.75
CA GLY A 136 -17.17 2.42 -17.90
C GLY A 136 -16.48 1.31 -17.12
N ALA A 137 -16.79 0.06 -17.43
CA ALA A 137 -16.26 -1.12 -16.76
C ALA A 137 -14.74 -1.27 -16.97
N LEU A 138 -14.06 -1.72 -15.95
CA LEU A 138 -12.62 -1.99 -16.01
C LEU A 138 -12.39 -3.30 -16.80
N THR A 139 -11.38 -3.30 -17.65
CA THR A 139 -10.99 -4.44 -18.47
C THR A 139 -9.55 -4.84 -18.19
N TRP A 140 -9.17 -6.05 -18.60
CA TRP A 140 -7.78 -6.50 -18.50
C TRP A 140 -6.82 -5.61 -19.29
N ASP A 141 -7.26 -5.06 -20.41
CA ASP A 141 -6.46 -4.14 -21.23
C ASP A 141 -6.09 -2.85 -20.49
N ASP A 142 -6.93 -2.41 -19.56
CA ASP A 142 -6.63 -1.23 -18.75
C ASP A 142 -5.45 -1.50 -17.82
N GLY A 143 -5.38 -2.71 -17.25
CA GLY A 143 -4.24 -3.17 -16.46
C GLY A 143 -2.96 -3.27 -17.30
N ALA A 144 -3.04 -3.85 -18.48
CA ALA A 144 -1.92 -3.97 -19.41
C ALA A 144 -1.44 -2.58 -19.90
N THR A 145 -2.37 -1.65 -20.13
CA THR A 145 -2.05 -0.27 -20.50
C THR A 145 -1.33 0.45 -19.37
N ALA A 146 -1.77 0.26 -18.12
CA ALA A 146 -1.10 0.83 -16.95
C ALA A 146 0.34 0.29 -16.83
N GLU A 147 0.53 -1.00 -17.05
CA GLU A 147 1.86 -1.61 -17.04
C GLU A 147 2.76 -1.06 -18.15
N ALA A 148 2.25 -0.96 -19.38
CA ALA A 148 2.98 -0.39 -20.50
C ALA A 148 3.40 1.06 -20.25
N LEU A 149 2.53 1.87 -19.64
CA LEU A 149 2.86 3.24 -19.25
C LEU A 149 3.94 3.30 -18.16
N MET A 150 3.93 2.39 -17.20
CA MET A 150 4.99 2.29 -16.20
C MET A 150 6.34 1.97 -16.86
N LEU A 151 6.37 1.01 -17.80
CA LEU A 151 7.58 0.63 -18.53
C LEU A 151 8.12 1.77 -19.39
N THR A 152 7.25 2.47 -20.12
CA THR A 152 7.64 3.65 -20.92
C THR A 152 8.19 4.80 -20.06
N ARG A 153 7.77 4.90 -18.82
CA ARG A 153 8.30 5.87 -17.85
C ARG A 153 9.57 5.41 -17.15
N GLY A 154 10.11 4.24 -17.52
CA GLY A 154 11.36 3.71 -16.98
C GLY A 154 11.23 3.04 -15.61
N VAL A 155 10.02 2.65 -15.21
CA VAL A 155 9.83 1.85 -13.99
C VAL A 155 10.29 0.42 -14.27
N PRO A 156 11.29 -0.12 -13.54
CA PRO A 156 11.84 -1.45 -13.82
C PRO A 156 10.78 -2.56 -13.72
N SER A 157 10.79 -3.51 -14.65
CA SER A 157 9.86 -4.66 -14.64
C SER A 157 10.18 -5.70 -13.55
N GLY A 158 11.41 -5.68 -13.01
CA GLY A 158 11.87 -6.67 -12.02
C GLY A 158 11.30 -6.50 -10.60
N ARG A 159 10.51 -5.47 -10.33
CA ARG A 159 9.84 -5.29 -9.04
C ARG A 159 8.46 -5.94 -9.06
N SER A 160 8.12 -6.61 -7.98
CA SER A 160 6.76 -7.14 -7.78
C SER A 160 5.74 -6.01 -7.87
N ARG A 161 4.90 -6.05 -8.89
CA ARG A 161 3.79 -5.10 -9.08
C ARG A 161 2.52 -5.72 -8.51
N LYS A 162 1.73 -4.93 -7.83
CA LYS A 162 0.48 -5.39 -7.22
C LYS A 162 -0.66 -4.52 -7.71
N LEU A 163 -1.77 -5.14 -8.02
CA LEU A 163 -2.99 -4.49 -8.45
C LEU A 163 -4.02 -4.58 -7.32
N PHE A 164 -4.49 -3.44 -6.86
CA PHE A 164 -5.57 -3.36 -5.88
C PHE A 164 -6.85 -2.98 -6.59
N LEU A 165 -7.87 -3.79 -6.39
CA LEU A 165 -9.16 -3.65 -7.04
C LEU A 165 -10.28 -3.60 -6.01
N ASN A 166 -11.30 -2.80 -6.30
CA ASN A 166 -12.58 -2.91 -5.64
C ASN A 166 -13.23 -4.26 -6.07
N PRO A 167 -14.04 -4.92 -5.23
CA PRO A 167 -14.76 -6.14 -5.59
C PRO A 167 -15.60 -6.03 -6.87
N PHE A 168 -16.18 -4.88 -7.14
CA PHE A 168 -16.95 -4.65 -8.39
C PHE A 168 -16.04 -4.58 -9.60
N ASP A 169 -14.91 -3.89 -9.50
CA ASP A 169 -13.91 -3.81 -10.57
C ASP A 169 -13.27 -5.18 -10.85
N TYR A 170 -13.02 -5.96 -9.79
CA TYR A 170 -12.55 -7.35 -9.92
C TYR A 170 -13.55 -8.20 -10.70
N LYS A 171 -14.86 -8.08 -10.41
CA LYS A 171 -15.91 -8.79 -11.13
C LYS A 171 -15.89 -8.46 -12.63
N ASP A 172 -15.70 -7.18 -12.98
CA ASP A 172 -15.69 -6.74 -14.37
C ASP A 172 -14.46 -7.28 -15.13
N ILE A 173 -13.29 -7.25 -14.50
CA ILE A 173 -12.06 -7.85 -15.05
C ILE A 173 -12.21 -9.37 -15.19
N ALA A 174 -12.76 -10.06 -14.20
CA ALA A 174 -12.97 -11.49 -14.23
C ALA A 174 -13.91 -11.89 -15.37
N LYS A 175 -14.97 -11.10 -15.60
CA LYS A 175 -15.89 -11.29 -16.74
C LYS A 175 -15.18 -11.09 -18.07
N ASP A 176 -14.35 -10.06 -18.21
CA ASP A 176 -13.59 -9.81 -19.43
C ASP A 176 -12.62 -10.95 -19.74
N LEU A 177 -11.88 -11.43 -18.72
CA LEU A 177 -10.97 -12.58 -18.84
C LEU A 177 -11.71 -13.85 -19.21
N GLY A 178 -12.87 -14.12 -18.60
CA GLY A 178 -13.71 -15.26 -18.93
C GLY A 178 -14.17 -15.23 -20.37
N ASN A 179 -14.59 -14.09 -20.89
CA ASN A 179 -14.98 -13.93 -22.29
C ASN A 179 -13.81 -14.16 -23.26
N ARG A 180 -12.61 -13.72 -22.91
CA ARG A 180 -11.40 -13.92 -23.73
C ARG A 180 -10.94 -15.37 -23.75
N ALA A 181 -10.97 -16.04 -22.59
CA ALA A 181 -10.65 -17.46 -22.50
C ALA A 181 -11.61 -18.30 -23.37
N TYR A 182 -12.89 -17.96 -23.37
CA TYR A 182 -13.91 -18.60 -24.21
C TYR A 182 -13.61 -18.44 -25.70
N ILE A 183 -13.26 -17.26 -26.16
CA ILE A 183 -12.94 -17.00 -27.56
C ILE A 183 -11.66 -17.72 -27.99
N GLY A 184 -10.66 -17.80 -27.11
CA GLY A 184 -9.36 -18.39 -27.39
C GLY A 184 -9.34 -19.92 -27.43
N THR A 185 -10.23 -20.59 -26.70
CA THR A 185 -10.27 -22.06 -26.61
C THR A 185 -11.26 -22.69 -27.59
N GLY A 186 -12.11 -21.92 -28.26
CA GLY A 186 -13.19 -22.46 -29.12
C GLY A 186 -14.23 -23.29 -28.37
N LEU A 187 -14.12 -23.34 -27.02
CA LEU A 187 -15.07 -24.07 -26.19
C LEU A 187 -16.29 -23.18 -25.94
N GLY A 188 -17.45 -23.67 -26.33
CA GLY A 188 -18.71 -23.01 -26.01
C GLY A 188 -18.99 -22.98 -24.54
N LEU A 189 -19.71 -21.96 -24.08
CA LEU A 189 -20.14 -21.81 -22.67
C LEU A 189 -20.81 -23.11 -22.14
N TRP A 190 -21.27 -23.94 -23.03
CA TRP A 190 -21.94 -25.23 -22.78
C TRP A 190 -20.97 -26.35 -22.40
N ASP A 191 -19.69 -26.24 -22.76
CA ASP A 191 -18.68 -27.26 -22.43
C ASP A 191 -18.13 -27.11 -21.01
N ILE A 192 -18.44 -26.00 -20.35
CA ILE A 192 -18.00 -25.73 -18.96
C ILE A 192 -19.01 -26.27 -17.93
N THR A 193 -20.23 -26.65 -18.38
CA THR A 193 -21.33 -27.10 -17.48
C THR A 193 -21.56 -28.59 -17.48
N HIS A 194 -20.70 -29.41 -18.08
CA HIS A 194 -20.77 -30.89 -18.07
C HIS A 194 -19.60 -31.51 -17.33
#